data_f6af3da7994cfcabc79d12249ed81fe4
#
_entry.id   f6af3da7994cfcabc79d12249ed81fe4
#
_cell.length_a   1.000
_cell.length_b   1.000
_cell.length_c   1.000
_cell.angle_alpha   90.00
_cell.angle_beta   90.00
_cell.angle_gamma   90.00
#
_symmetry.space_group_name_H-M   'P 1'
#
loop_
_entity.id
_entity.type
_entity.pdbx_description
1 polymer ?
#
loop_
_entity_poly.entity_id
_entity_poly.type
_entity_poly.pdbx_seq_one_letter_code
_entity_poly.pdbx_strand_id
1 'polypeptide(L)'
;MFLNPVQQAGNVAIYELLGSGDTERIEKMLGLYAKLFPQYQHYVPRMRRRAQFGNEHREGHIVHYWLVEVDGQPAGLRTFRYVRGRRCGLAHSLAVDPAFRDVVANENRLAVFIIYECLNRVTQDAKERGDLPLYGMVNEVEPSRLMAHYINNGLVQLPLKYVEPIFPPEVDGRSRMDEIANIRFSPMHIGFLPNPEVNIEKYTCEMISNFVKAFLVDHYGLPEEHPVVLDVLESINQ
;
A
#
# COMPACT_ATOMS: atom_id res chain seq x y z
N MET A 1 -0.08 -22.65 -16.45
CA MET A 1 -0.41 -23.07 -15.07
C MET A 1 -1.46 -22.09 -14.57
N PHE A 2 -2.63 -22.56 -14.12
CA PHE A 2 -3.67 -21.62 -13.63
C PHE A 2 -3.27 -21.16 -12.21
N LEU A 3 -3.19 -19.85 -12.02
CA LEU A 3 -2.94 -19.26 -10.71
C LEU A 3 -4.19 -19.44 -9.84
N ASN A 4 -4.05 -20.05 -8.67
CA ASN A 4 -5.12 -20.11 -7.69
C ASN A 4 -5.26 -18.77 -6.97
N PRO A 5 -6.48 -18.34 -6.61
CA PRO A 5 -6.65 -17.15 -5.81
C PRO A 5 -6.04 -17.37 -4.41
N VAL A 6 -5.42 -16.33 -3.88
CA VAL A 6 -4.89 -16.32 -2.50
C VAL A 6 -6.01 -16.12 -1.49
N GLN A 7 -7.14 -15.53 -1.93
CA GLN A 7 -8.37 -15.35 -1.15
C GLN A 7 -9.58 -15.43 -2.06
N GLN A 8 -10.69 -16.00 -1.57
CA GLN A 8 -11.96 -16.08 -2.29
C GLN A 8 -13.14 -15.87 -1.34
N ALA A 9 -14.11 -15.06 -1.77
CA ALA A 9 -15.35 -14.81 -1.05
C ALA A 9 -16.51 -14.71 -2.06
N GLY A 10 -17.30 -15.79 -2.17
CA GLY A 10 -18.35 -15.89 -3.19
C GLY A 10 -17.78 -15.79 -4.61
N ASN A 11 -18.24 -14.79 -5.37
CA ASN A 11 -17.76 -14.50 -6.73
C ASN A 11 -16.54 -13.56 -6.79
N VAL A 12 -16.01 -13.12 -5.64
CA VAL A 12 -14.81 -12.30 -5.54
C VAL A 12 -13.59 -13.18 -5.33
N ALA A 13 -12.55 -13.00 -6.15
CA ALA A 13 -11.28 -13.69 -6.04
C ALA A 13 -10.12 -12.70 -6.03
N ILE A 14 -9.13 -12.91 -5.17
CA ILE A 14 -7.90 -12.11 -5.09
C ILE A 14 -6.73 -12.96 -5.54
N TYR A 15 -5.91 -12.42 -6.45
CA TYR A 15 -4.73 -13.08 -7.00
C TYR A 15 -3.47 -12.30 -6.65
N GLU A 16 -2.47 -13.01 -6.08
CA GLU A 16 -1.11 -12.48 -5.89
C GLU A 16 -0.35 -12.58 -7.21
N LEU A 17 0.07 -11.44 -7.73
CA LEU A 17 0.69 -11.38 -9.05
C LEU A 17 2.21 -11.31 -9.01
N LEU A 18 2.78 -10.92 -7.88
CA LEU A 18 4.22 -10.72 -7.79
C LEU A 18 4.97 -12.05 -7.92
N GLY A 19 5.74 -12.21 -9.00
CA GLY A 19 6.46 -13.45 -9.29
C GLY A 19 5.58 -14.62 -9.70
N SER A 20 4.29 -14.39 -9.99
CA SER A 20 3.35 -15.46 -10.36
C SER A 20 3.60 -16.06 -11.74
N GLY A 21 4.20 -15.29 -12.65
CA GLY A 21 4.32 -15.64 -14.07
C GLY A 21 3.00 -15.50 -14.87
N ASP A 22 1.90 -15.10 -14.23
CA ASP A 22 0.60 -14.88 -14.89
C ASP A 22 0.59 -13.54 -15.63
N THR A 23 1.16 -13.53 -16.82
CA THR A 23 1.28 -12.31 -17.64
C THR A 23 -0.09 -11.70 -17.97
N GLU A 24 -1.12 -12.51 -18.18
CA GLU A 24 -2.47 -12.02 -18.53
C GLU A 24 -3.05 -11.19 -17.38
N ARG A 25 -3.02 -11.73 -16.14
CA ARG A 25 -3.51 -11.01 -14.97
C ARG A 25 -2.66 -9.82 -14.60
N ILE A 26 -1.34 -9.91 -14.79
CA ILE A 26 -0.42 -8.76 -14.61
C ILE A 26 -0.85 -7.61 -15.53
N GLU A 27 -1.08 -7.87 -16.82
CA GLU A 27 -1.49 -6.81 -17.76
C GLU A 27 -2.91 -6.28 -17.45
N LYS A 28 -3.85 -7.13 -17.01
CA LYS A 28 -5.17 -6.68 -16.52
C LYS A 28 -5.04 -5.72 -15.33
N MET A 29 -4.21 -6.05 -14.34
CA MET A 29 -3.96 -5.18 -13.18
C MET A 29 -3.33 -3.85 -13.61
N LEU A 30 -2.32 -3.88 -14.48
CA LEU A 30 -1.63 -2.67 -14.95
C LEU A 30 -2.55 -1.79 -15.81
N GLY A 31 -3.41 -2.38 -16.64
CA GLY A 31 -4.43 -1.67 -17.39
C GLY A 31 -5.45 -0.99 -16.48
N LEU A 32 -5.88 -1.68 -15.42
CA LEU A 32 -6.78 -1.12 -14.42
C LEU A 32 -6.08 0.01 -13.63
N TYR A 33 -4.81 -0.15 -13.26
CA TYR A 33 -4.01 0.88 -12.63
C TYR A 33 -3.93 2.14 -13.50
N ALA A 34 -3.55 2.00 -14.76
CA ALA A 34 -3.44 3.12 -15.69
C ALA A 34 -4.78 3.85 -15.89
N LYS A 35 -5.90 3.11 -15.92
CA LYS A 35 -7.26 3.66 -16.05
C LYS A 35 -7.67 4.46 -14.81
N LEU A 36 -7.40 3.94 -13.60
CA LEU A 36 -7.91 4.49 -12.35
C LEU A 36 -6.97 5.50 -11.69
N PHE A 37 -5.68 5.47 -12.06
CA PHE A 37 -4.65 6.41 -11.58
C PHE A 37 -3.92 7.08 -12.77
N PRO A 38 -4.62 7.86 -13.61
CA PRO A 38 -4.02 8.45 -14.81
C PRO A 38 -2.82 9.36 -14.51
N GLN A 39 -2.78 10.01 -13.35
CA GLN A 39 -1.66 10.86 -12.91
C GLN A 39 -0.39 10.05 -12.56
N TYR A 40 -0.52 8.74 -12.30
CA TYR A 40 0.56 7.85 -11.91
C TYR A 40 0.94 6.81 -12.99
N GLN A 41 0.45 6.97 -14.23
CA GLN A 41 0.72 6.01 -15.34
C GLN A 41 2.22 5.79 -15.59
N HIS A 42 3.05 6.77 -15.29
CA HIS A 42 4.49 6.66 -15.43
C HIS A 42 5.14 5.60 -14.53
N TYR A 43 4.44 5.08 -13.51
CA TYR A 43 4.90 3.97 -12.69
C TYR A 43 4.63 2.59 -13.30
N VAL A 44 3.77 2.47 -14.31
CA VAL A 44 3.38 1.19 -14.93
C VAL A 44 4.59 0.37 -15.43
N PRO A 45 5.59 0.92 -16.13
CA PRO A 45 6.77 0.16 -16.56
C PRO A 45 7.53 -0.46 -15.37
N ARG A 46 7.70 0.30 -14.30
CA ARG A 46 8.36 -0.17 -13.06
C ARG A 46 7.54 -1.27 -12.37
N MET A 47 6.22 -1.10 -12.29
CA MET A 47 5.33 -2.11 -11.72
C MET A 47 5.36 -3.41 -12.53
N ARG A 48 5.36 -3.32 -13.86
CA ARG A 48 5.47 -4.49 -14.75
C ARG A 48 6.75 -5.28 -14.49
N ARG A 49 7.90 -4.60 -14.46
CA ARG A 49 9.18 -5.26 -14.16
C ARG A 49 9.13 -5.97 -12.82
N ARG A 50 8.62 -5.32 -11.77
CA ARG A 50 8.48 -5.94 -10.45
C ARG A 50 7.54 -7.14 -10.44
N ALA A 51 6.38 -7.04 -11.08
CA ALA A 51 5.42 -8.13 -11.15
C ALA A 51 5.99 -9.36 -11.86
N GLN A 52 6.76 -9.17 -12.94
CA GLN A 52 7.36 -10.24 -13.73
C GLN A 52 8.52 -10.93 -13.04
N PHE A 53 9.42 -10.17 -12.42
CA PHE A 53 10.65 -10.70 -11.83
C PHE A 53 10.53 -11.07 -10.36
N GLY A 54 9.39 -10.77 -9.75
CA GLY A 54 9.14 -11.07 -8.34
C GLY A 54 9.82 -10.09 -7.38
N ASN A 55 9.83 -10.48 -6.12
CA ASN A 55 10.49 -9.69 -5.09
C ASN A 55 12.00 -9.79 -5.24
N GLU A 56 12.64 -8.72 -5.71
CA GLU A 56 13.95 -8.42 -5.20
C GLU A 56 13.76 -8.10 -3.72
N HIS A 57 13.91 -9.12 -2.88
CA HIS A 57 13.75 -9.00 -1.45
C HIS A 57 14.78 -8.00 -0.93
N ARG A 58 14.35 -6.75 -0.75
CA ARG A 58 15.04 -5.92 0.23
C ARG A 58 14.83 -6.61 1.55
N GLU A 59 15.92 -6.98 2.19
CA GLU A 59 15.91 -7.60 3.51
C GLU A 59 14.93 -6.82 4.42
N GLY A 60 13.94 -7.52 4.97
CA GLY A 60 12.93 -6.89 5.83
C GLY A 60 11.63 -6.42 5.17
N HIS A 61 11.45 -6.57 3.86
CA HIS A 61 10.20 -6.20 3.19
C HIS A 61 9.59 -7.38 2.42
N ILE A 62 8.26 -7.55 2.49
CA ILE A 62 7.49 -8.43 1.60
C ILE A 62 6.50 -7.54 0.84
N VAL A 63 6.58 -7.56 -0.48
CA VAL A 63 5.72 -6.75 -1.36
C VAL A 63 4.63 -7.62 -1.95
N HIS A 64 3.43 -7.06 -2.10
CA HIS A 64 2.26 -7.71 -2.68
C HIS A 64 1.66 -6.86 -3.79
N TYR A 65 1.29 -7.52 -4.89
CA TYR A 65 0.55 -6.95 -6.01
C TYR A 65 -0.69 -7.79 -6.24
N TRP A 66 -1.84 -7.27 -5.85
CA TRP A 66 -3.11 -7.97 -5.96
C TRP A 66 -3.96 -7.45 -7.12
N LEU A 67 -4.47 -8.39 -7.91
CA LEU A 67 -5.62 -8.18 -8.76
C LEU A 67 -6.84 -8.79 -8.06
N VAL A 68 -7.94 -8.04 -8.05
CA VAL A 68 -9.23 -8.50 -7.55
C VAL A 68 -10.16 -8.69 -8.74
N GLU A 69 -10.68 -9.88 -8.90
CA GLU A 69 -11.67 -10.22 -9.92
C GLU A 69 -13.04 -10.47 -9.27
N VAL A 70 -14.11 -10.06 -9.96
CA VAL A 70 -15.50 -10.37 -9.61
C VAL A 70 -16.09 -11.07 -10.84
N ASP A 71 -16.60 -12.30 -10.67
CA ASP A 71 -17.04 -13.17 -11.77
C ASP A 71 -15.99 -13.28 -12.90
N GLY A 72 -14.70 -13.32 -12.55
CA GLY A 72 -13.58 -13.39 -13.50
C GLY A 72 -13.25 -12.09 -14.23
N GLN A 73 -13.92 -10.97 -13.90
CA GLN A 73 -13.66 -9.65 -14.46
C GLN A 73 -12.77 -8.82 -13.54
N PRO A 74 -11.78 -8.07 -14.07
CA PRO A 74 -10.94 -7.19 -13.27
C PRO A 74 -11.78 -6.10 -12.59
N ALA A 75 -11.90 -6.14 -11.28
CA ALA A 75 -12.76 -5.27 -10.48
C ALA A 75 -11.98 -4.30 -9.60
N GLY A 76 -10.79 -4.67 -9.17
CA GLY A 76 -9.97 -3.86 -8.30
C GLY A 76 -8.51 -4.28 -8.27
N LEU A 77 -7.71 -3.45 -7.64
CA LEU A 77 -6.29 -3.73 -7.41
C LEU A 77 -5.83 -3.19 -6.07
N ARG A 78 -4.76 -3.79 -5.54
CA ARG A 78 -4.08 -3.32 -4.36
C ARG A 78 -2.59 -3.57 -4.46
N THR A 79 -1.77 -2.58 -4.12
CA THR A 79 -0.35 -2.77 -3.85
C THR A 79 -0.04 -2.41 -2.41
N PHE A 80 0.71 -3.27 -1.72
CA PHE A 80 1.03 -3.09 -0.31
C PHE A 80 2.29 -3.88 0.05
N ARG A 81 2.79 -3.71 1.26
CA ARG A 81 3.95 -4.44 1.76
C ARG A 81 3.94 -4.61 3.27
N TYR A 82 4.59 -5.64 3.76
CA TYR A 82 5.02 -5.77 5.14
C TYR A 82 6.40 -5.13 5.35
N VAL A 83 6.58 -4.36 6.42
CA VAL A 83 7.84 -3.71 6.79
C VAL A 83 8.26 -4.19 8.18
N ARG A 84 9.17 -5.14 8.22
CA ARG A 84 9.62 -5.84 9.42
C ARG A 84 10.12 -4.88 10.51
N GLY A 85 11.09 -4.02 10.15
CA GLY A 85 11.76 -3.11 11.09
C GLY A 85 10.84 -2.05 11.70
N ARG A 86 9.63 -1.84 11.13
CA ARG A 86 8.67 -0.85 11.62
C ARG A 86 7.41 -1.47 12.23
N ARG A 87 7.30 -2.78 12.22
CA ARG A 87 6.14 -3.54 12.74
C ARG A 87 4.81 -3.04 12.16
N CYS A 88 4.76 -2.76 10.85
CA CYS A 88 3.57 -2.31 10.17
C CYS A 88 3.49 -2.84 8.73
N GLY A 89 2.27 -2.89 8.20
CA GLY A 89 2.04 -2.97 6.78
C GLY A 89 1.94 -1.57 6.18
N LEU A 90 2.45 -1.37 4.97
CA LEU A 90 2.24 -0.16 4.19
C LEU A 90 1.30 -0.44 3.04
N ALA A 91 0.30 0.40 2.90
CA ALA A 91 -0.70 0.29 1.87
C ALA A 91 -0.61 1.48 0.89
N HIS A 92 -0.38 1.16 -0.38
CA HIS A 92 -0.17 2.16 -1.43
C HIS A 92 -1.42 2.34 -2.29
N SER A 93 -1.41 1.75 -3.49
CA SER A 93 -2.49 1.94 -4.45
C SER A 93 -3.66 1.01 -4.14
N LEU A 94 -4.81 1.56 -3.77
CA LEU A 94 -6.09 0.85 -3.74
C LEU A 94 -7.01 1.49 -4.75
N ALA A 95 -7.54 0.71 -5.68
CA ALA A 95 -8.60 1.15 -6.55
C ALA A 95 -9.63 0.04 -6.79
N VAL A 96 -10.89 0.44 -6.87
CA VAL A 96 -12.01 -0.39 -7.30
C VAL A 96 -12.67 0.29 -8.49
N ASP A 97 -12.84 -0.45 -9.58
CA ASP A 97 -13.54 0.06 -10.76
C ASP A 97 -14.96 0.52 -10.36
N PRO A 98 -15.41 1.69 -10.81
CA PRO A 98 -16.74 2.22 -10.48
C PRO A 98 -17.89 1.21 -10.66
N ALA A 99 -17.80 0.33 -11.64
CA ALA A 99 -18.81 -0.69 -11.91
C ALA A 99 -18.94 -1.75 -10.78
N PHE A 100 -17.92 -1.89 -9.92
CA PHE A 100 -17.87 -2.92 -8.87
C PHE A 100 -17.89 -2.34 -7.44
N ARG A 101 -18.08 -1.04 -7.27
CA ARG A 101 -18.01 -0.39 -5.93
C ARG A 101 -19.07 -0.87 -4.94
N ASP A 102 -20.21 -1.34 -5.46
CA ASP A 102 -21.31 -1.83 -4.65
C ASP A 102 -21.29 -3.35 -4.43
N VAL A 103 -20.29 -4.04 -4.99
CA VAL A 103 -20.10 -5.48 -4.73
C VAL A 103 -19.76 -5.68 -3.26
N VAL A 104 -20.39 -6.69 -2.66
CA VAL A 104 -20.20 -7.08 -1.26
C VAL A 104 -19.51 -8.44 -1.20
N ALA A 105 -18.47 -8.53 -0.39
CA ALA A 105 -17.75 -9.75 -0.05
C ALA A 105 -17.58 -9.83 1.47
N ASN A 106 -17.94 -10.96 2.09
CA ASN A 106 -17.89 -11.16 3.54
C ASN A 106 -18.50 -9.97 4.31
N GLU A 107 -19.72 -9.57 3.93
CA GLU A 107 -20.51 -8.47 4.54
C GLU A 107 -19.92 -7.06 4.36
N ASN A 108 -18.79 -6.93 3.68
CA ASN A 108 -18.12 -5.64 3.44
C ASN A 108 -18.21 -5.24 1.97
N ARG A 109 -18.29 -3.94 1.69
CA ARG A 109 -18.07 -3.43 0.32
C ARG A 109 -16.68 -3.81 -0.15
N LEU A 110 -16.52 -4.03 -1.45
CA LEU A 110 -15.29 -4.57 -2.06
C LEU A 110 -14.02 -3.85 -1.62
N ALA A 111 -14.01 -2.52 -1.57
CA ALA A 111 -12.83 -1.76 -1.13
C ALA A 111 -12.47 -2.06 0.33
N VAL A 112 -13.46 -2.15 1.22
CA VAL A 112 -13.27 -2.44 2.64
C VAL A 112 -12.81 -3.88 2.83
N PHE A 113 -13.41 -4.82 2.10
CA PHE A 113 -12.97 -6.23 2.06
C PHE A 113 -11.48 -6.32 1.71
N ILE A 114 -11.04 -5.66 0.62
CA ILE A 114 -9.63 -5.65 0.21
C ILE A 114 -8.72 -5.08 1.31
N ILE A 115 -9.15 -4.02 2.00
CA ILE A 115 -8.35 -3.41 3.09
C ILE A 115 -8.12 -4.41 4.23
N TYR A 116 -9.17 -5.11 4.67
CA TYR A 116 -9.04 -6.10 5.74
C TYR A 116 -8.23 -7.32 5.32
N GLU A 117 -8.39 -7.78 4.08
CA GLU A 117 -7.57 -8.90 3.57
C GLU A 117 -6.07 -8.53 3.47
N CYS A 118 -5.74 -7.26 3.16
CA CYS A 118 -4.36 -6.79 3.22
C CYS A 118 -3.80 -6.85 4.65
N LEU A 119 -4.57 -6.41 5.65
CA LEU A 119 -4.16 -6.51 7.06
C LEU A 119 -3.95 -7.97 7.47
N ASN A 120 -4.86 -8.86 7.08
CA ASN A 120 -4.73 -10.30 7.33
C ASN A 120 -3.44 -10.85 6.72
N ARG A 121 -3.14 -10.48 5.45
CA ARG A 121 -1.95 -10.96 4.74
C ARG A 121 -0.65 -10.48 5.41
N VAL A 122 -0.50 -9.19 5.71
CA VAL A 122 0.72 -8.70 6.37
C VAL A 122 0.87 -9.22 7.80
N THR A 123 -0.25 -9.50 8.48
CA THR A 123 -0.24 -10.17 9.79
C THR A 123 0.28 -11.61 9.65
N GLN A 124 -0.15 -12.29 8.60
CA GLN A 124 0.37 -13.64 8.29
C GLN A 124 1.86 -13.62 7.92
N ASP A 125 2.32 -12.63 7.14
CA ASP A 125 3.73 -12.46 6.79
C ASP A 125 4.61 -12.32 8.04
N ALA A 126 4.16 -11.53 9.02
CA ALA A 126 4.87 -11.40 10.29
C ALA A 126 4.93 -12.72 11.06
N LYS A 127 3.81 -13.46 11.13
CA LYS A 127 3.73 -14.78 11.78
C LYS A 127 4.63 -15.81 11.11
N GLU A 128 4.60 -15.89 9.78
CA GLU A 128 5.42 -16.82 9.00
C GLU A 128 6.93 -16.60 9.16
N ARG A 129 7.32 -15.37 9.48
CA ARG A 129 8.71 -14.99 9.78
C ARG A 129 9.11 -15.16 11.24
N GLY A 130 8.17 -15.44 12.13
CA GLY A 130 8.39 -15.45 13.56
C GLY A 130 8.70 -14.06 14.14
N ASP A 131 8.21 -13.00 13.48
CA ASP A 131 8.38 -11.63 13.92
C ASP A 131 7.39 -11.25 15.02
N LEU A 132 7.66 -10.16 15.73
CA LEU A 132 6.69 -9.59 16.68
C LEU A 132 5.40 -9.20 15.92
N PRO A 133 4.22 -9.33 16.55
CA PRO A 133 2.97 -8.90 15.94
C PRO A 133 3.06 -7.44 15.46
N LEU A 134 2.61 -7.19 14.23
CA LEU A 134 2.59 -5.84 13.69
C LEU A 134 1.47 -5.01 14.35
N TYR A 135 1.67 -3.70 14.45
CA TYR A 135 0.67 -2.79 15.01
C TYR A 135 -0.58 -2.66 14.13
N GLY A 136 -0.42 -2.73 12.81
CA GLY A 136 -1.50 -2.57 11.86
C GLY A 136 -1.02 -2.16 10.47
N MET A 137 -1.97 -1.64 9.69
CA MET A 137 -1.76 -1.18 8.30
C MET A 137 -1.76 0.33 8.23
N VAL A 138 -0.73 0.92 7.66
CA VAL A 138 -0.61 2.37 7.45
C VAL A 138 -0.92 2.68 6.00
N ASN A 139 -1.77 3.68 5.77
CA ASN A 139 -2.27 4.04 4.45
C ASN A 139 -2.01 5.52 4.16
N GLU A 140 -1.47 5.82 3.00
CA GLU A 140 -1.56 7.16 2.42
C GLU A 140 -2.94 7.35 1.82
N VAL A 141 -3.62 8.41 2.22
CA VAL A 141 -5.00 8.70 1.82
C VAL A 141 -5.10 10.11 1.31
N GLU A 142 -5.64 10.26 0.09
CA GLU A 142 -5.91 11.58 -0.46
C GLU A 142 -6.83 12.42 0.46
N PRO A 143 -6.63 13.74 0.49
CA PRO A 143 -7.40 14.61 1.38
C PRO A 143 -8.91 14.48 1.22
N SER A 144 -9.63 14.67 2.33
CA SER A 144 -11.05 14.93 2.43
C SER A 144 -12.02 13.74 2.45
N ARG A 145 -12.72 13.50 1.35
CA ARG A 145 -13.90 12.62 1.30
C ARG A 145 -13.54 11.13 1.52
N LEU A 146 -12.38 10.72 1.02
CA LEU A 146 -11.92 9.34 1.10
C LEU A 146 -11.51 8.98 2.54
N MET A 147 -10.82 9.89 3.25
CA MET A 147 -10.44 9.69 4.65
C MET A 147 -11.68 9.51 5.54
N ALA A 148 -12.72 10.34 5.36
CA ALA A 148 -13.97 10.20 6.11
C ALA A 148 -14.63 8.82 5.89
N HIS A 149 -14.60 8.33 4.65
CA HIS A 149 -15.09 6.97 4.35
C HIS A 149 -14.27 5.91 5.07
N TYR A 150 -12.95 6.03 5.10
CA TYR A 150 -12.08 5.07 5.76
C TYR A 150 -12.23 5.08 7.28
N ILE A 151 -12.40 6.26 7.90
CA ILE A 151 -12.66 6.37 9.35
C ILE A 151 -13.93 5.60 9.72
N ASN A 152 -14.99 5.71 8.93
CA ASN A 152 -16.24 4.96 9.15
C ASN A 152 -16.05 3.44 9.01
N ASN A 153 -14.92 2.98 8.48
CA ASN A 153 -14.56 1.59 8.33
C ASN A 153 -13.30 1.20 9.15
N GLY A 154 -13.13 1.83 10.30
CA GLY A 154 -12.16 1.42 11.31
C GLY A 154 -10.75 1.99 11.18
N LEU A 155 -10.47 2.85 10.19
CA LEU A 155 -9.19 3.56 10.16
C LEU A 155 -9.19 4.73 11.16
N VAL A 156 -8.02 5.00 11.70
CA VAL A 156 -7.74 6.18 12.54
C VAL A 156 -6.87 7.14 11.73
N GLN A 157 -7.29 8.38 11.60
CA GLN A 157 -6.44 9.42 11.02
C GLN A 157 -5.39 9.83 12.05
N LEU A 158 -4.11 9.73 11.69
CA LEU A 158 -3.03 10.16 12.56
C LEU A 158 -2.85 11.68 12.51
N PRO A 159 -2.63 12.34 13.67
CA PRO A 159 -2.54 13.79 13.79
C PRO A 159 -1.13 14.30 13.42
N LEU A 160 -0.80 14.32 12.13
CA LEU A 160 0.47 14.84 11.63
C LEU A 160 0.27 15.50 10.26
N LYS A 161 1.20 16.38 9.90
CA LYS A 161 1.27 16.99 8.57
C LYS A 161 2.12 16.09 7.66
N TYR A 162 1.48 15.34 6.78
CA TYR A 162 2.16 14.39 5.92
C TYR A 162 2.11 14.83 4.45
N VAL A 163 3.19 14.51 3.71
CA VAL A 163 3.28 14.72 2.27
C VAL A 163 3.79 13.46 1.56
N GLU A 164 3.16 13.12 0.45
CA GLU A 164 3.58 12.04 -0.45
C GLU A 164 4.66 12.53 -1.42
N PRO A 165 5.81 11.85 -1.53
CA PRO A 165 6.79 12.11 -2.56
C PRO A 165 6.34 11.59 -3.93
N ILE A 166 6.20 12.47 -4.92
CA ILE A 166 5.87 12.14 -6.31
C ILE A 166 7.13 12.20 -7.14
N PHE A 167 7.65 11.04 -7.51
CA PHE A 167 8.85 10.92 -8.34
C PHE A 167 8.57 11.29 -9.79
N PRO A 168 9.53 11.90 -10.49
CA PRO A 168 9.42 12.12 -11.93
C PRO A 168 9.41 10.77 -12.67
N PRO A 169 8.97 10.75 -13.95
CA PRO A 169 9.10 9.58 -14.80
C PRO A 169 10.54 9.06 -14.84
N GLU A 170 10.71 7.74 -14.85
CA GLU A 170 12.02 7.11 -14.96
C GLU A 170 12.67 7.54 -16.30
N VAL A 171 13.94 7.91 -16.25
CA VAL A 171 14.77 8.23 -17.41
C VAL A 171 16.04 7.38 -17.33
N ASP A 172 16.35 6.67 -18.41
CA ASP A 172 17.55 5.84 -18.48
C ASP A 172 18.82 6.66 -18.16
N GLY A 173 19.66 6.09 -17.30
CA GLY A 173 20.90 6.73 -16.85
C GLY A 173 20.76 7.79 -15.75
N ARG A 174 19.54 8.09 -15.28
CA ARG A 174 19.34 8.99 -14.14
C ARG A 174 19.67 8.26 -12.83
N SER A 175 20.47 8.87 -11.98
CA SER A 175 20.79 8.34 -10.66
C SER A 175 19.60 8.51 -9.69
N ARG A 176 19.58 7.71 -8.62
CA ARG A 176 18.57 7.86 -7.55
C ARG A 176 18.66 9.24 -6.87
N MET A 177 19.85 9.80 -6.75
CA MET A 177 20.04 11.15 -6.19
C MET A 177 19.42 12.23 -7.08
N ASP A 178 19.53 12.10 -8.42
CA ASP A 178 18.89 13.02 -9.36
C ASP A 178 17.37 12.90 -9.32
N GLU A 179 16.84 11.69 -9.10
CA GLU A 179 15.42 11.49 -8.90
C GLU A 179 14.94 12.20 -7.64
N ILE A 180 15.66 12.03 -6.51
CA ILE A 180 15.34 12.68 -5.23
C ILE A 180 15.37 14.19 -5.35
N ALA A 181 16.33 14.76 -6.05
CA ALA A 181 16.43 16.22 -6.28
C ALA A 181 15.26 16.81 -7.08
N ASN A 182 14.50 15.97 -7.81
CA ASN A 182 13.39 16.39 -8.66
C ASN A 182 12.01 15.92 -8.15
N ILE A 183 11.93 15.46 -6.88
CA ILE A 183 10.66 15.06 -6.26
C ILE A 183 9.76 16.29 -6.08
N ARG A 184 8.47 16.10 -6.37
CA ARG A 184 7.40 16.98 -5.90
C ARG A 184 6.72 16.36 -4.70
N PHE A 185 6.20 17.17 -3.81
CA PHE A 185 5.49 16.71 -2.62
C PHE A 185 4.03 17.13 -2.69
N SER A 186 3.13 16.21 -2.38
CA SER A 186 1.68 16.44 -2.34
C SER A 186 1.15 16.22 -0.92
N PRO A 187 0.36 17.14 -0.36
CA PRO A 187 -0.28 16.92 0.95
C PRO A 187 -1.14 15.66 0.93
N MET A 188 -0.98 14.82 1.94
CA MET A 188 -1.74 13.59 2.14
C MET A 188 -2.12 13.43 3.61
N HIS A 189 -3.05 12.53 3.89
CA HIS A 189 -3.32 12.06 5.25
C HIS A 189 -2.70 10.69 5.47
N ILE A 190 -2.31 10.40 6.71
CA ILE A 190 -2.00 9.04 7.13
C ILE A 190 -3.21 8.46 7.86
N GLY A 191 -3.75 7.39 7.29
CA GLY A 191 -4.76 6.54 7.93
C GLY A 191 -4.11 5.28 8.48
N PHE A 192 -4.47 4.91 9.69
CA PHE A 192 -3.97 3.71 10.36
C PHE A 192 -5.12 2.76 10.67
N LEU A 193 -5.03 1.53 10.17
CA LEU A 193 -5.94 0.43 10.53
C LEU A 193 -5.25 -0.44 11.58
N PRO A 194 -5.69 -0.40 12.85
CA PRO A 194 -5.10 -1.19 13.93
C PRO A 194 -5.24 -2.69 13.67
N ASN A 195 -4.23 -3.48 14.05
CA ASN A 195 -4.35 -4.93 14.12
C ASN A 195 -5.15 -5.31 15.38
N PRO A 196 -6.31 -5.97 15.27
CA PRO A 196 -7.13 -6.35 16.41
C PRO A 196 -6.47 -7.37 17.35
N GLU A 197 -5.42 -8.06 16.88
CA GLU A 197 -4.65 -9.00 17.72
C GLU A 197 -3.66 -8.28 18.66
N VAL A 198 -3.47 -6.96 18.51
CA VAL A 198 -2.53 -6.16 19.29
C VAL A 198 -3.26 -5.08 20.05
N ASN A 199 -3.18 -5.13 21.37
CA ASN A 199 -3.74 -4.05 22.18
C ASN A 199 -2.85 -2.79 22.09
N ILE A 200 -3.38 -1.74 21.47
CA ILE A 200 -2.72 -0.43 21.36
C ILE A 200 -3.47 0.53 22.29
N GLU A 201 -2.97 0.68 23.50
CA GLU A 201 -3.59 1.60 24.48
C GLU A 201 -3.42 3.06 24.10
N LYS A 202 -2.31 3.42 23.42
CA LYS A 202 -1.98 4.78 23.01
C LYS A 202 -1.10 4.78 21.76
N TYR A 203 -1.40 5.68 20.84
CA TYR A 203 -0.53 5.98 19.69
C TYR A 203 0.63 6.86 20.14
N THR A 204 1.80 6.26 20.39
CA THR A 204 2.98 6.99 20.85
C THR A 204 3.66 7.73 19.70
N CYS A 205 4.37 8.82 20.01
CA CYS A 205 5.17 9.54 19.00
C CYS A 205 6.19 8.62 18.33
N GLU A 206 6.80 7.69 19.06
CA GLU A 206 7.73 6.70 18.52
C GLU A 206 7.04 5.80 17.47
N MET A 207 5.86 5.27 17.77
CA MET A 207 5.09 4.44 16.85
C MET A 207 4.74 5.21 15.58
N ILE A 208 4.22 6.45 15.72
CA ILE A 208 3.86 7.30 14.58
C ILE A 208 5.12 7.65 13.77
N SER A 209 6.25 7.96 14.43
CA SER A 209 7.53 8.21 13.75
C SER A 209 8.01 7.00 12.94
N ASN A 210 7.83 5.78 13.46
CA ASN A 210 8.13 4.56 12.71
C ASN A 210 7.26 4.41 11.48
N PHE A 211 5.97 4.77 11.53
CA PHE A 211 5.08 4.74 10.36
C PHE A 211 5.49 5.77 9.30
N VAL A 212 5.86 6.98 9.71
CA VAL A 212 6.38 8.01 8.80
C VAL A 212 7.67 7.53 8.12
N LYS A 213 8.62 6.99 8.90
CA LYS A 213 9.88 6.46 8.36
C LYS A 213 9.65 5.25 7.45
N ALA A 214 8.67 4.39 7.75
CA ALA A 214 8.30 3.28 6.88
C ALA A 214 7.91 3.76 5.46
N PHE A 215 7.17 4.87 5.35
CA PHE A 215 6.86 5.47 4.06
C PHE A 215 8.04 6.27 3.49
N LEU A 216 8.45 7.33 4.14
CA LEU A 216 9.37 8.29 3.56
C LEU A 216 10.78 7.71 3.35
N VAL A 217 11.26 6.93 4.33
CA VAL A 217 12.62 6.36 4.27
C VAL A 217 12.62 4.99 3.61
N ASP A 218 11.87 4.03 4.17
CA ASP A 218 11.99 2.63 3.76
C ASP A 218 11.29 2.35 2.42
N HIS A 219 10.18 3.03 2.13
CA HIS A 219 9.46 2.86 0.86
C HIS A 219 9.95 3.80 -0.23
N TYR A 220 9.93 5.11 0.03
CA TYR A 220 10.32 6.12 -0.96
C TYR A 220 11.83 6.29 -1.06
N GLY A 221 12.59 5.89 -0.03
CA GLY A 221 14.05 5.92 -0.04
C GLY A 221 14.62 7.33 0.13
N LEU A 222 13.90 8.23 0.81
CA LEU A 222 14.46 9.50 1.24
C LEU A 222 15.48 9.27 2.37
N PRO A 223 16.60 10.01 2.42
CA PRO A 223 17.48 10.02 3.58
C PRO A 223 16.71 10.42 4.86
N GLU A 224 17.07 9.85 6.01
CA GLU A 224 16.42 10.21 7.29
C GLU A 224 16.60 11.70 7.64
N GLU A 225 17.73 12.29 7.20
CA GLU A 225 18.07 13.72 7.36
C GLU A 225 17.42 14.63 6.30
N HIS A 226 16.64 14.09 5.36
CA HIS A 226 15.96 14.91 4.36
C HIS A 226 15.02 15.91 5.03
N PRO A 227 15.04 17.21 4.65
CA PRO A 227 14.24 18.25 5.33
C PRO A 227 12.76 17.88 5.47
N VAL A 228 12.15 17.33 4.44
CA VAL A 228 10.74 16.90 4.48
C VAL A 228 10.50 15.78 5.50
N VAL A 229 11.44 14.85 5.66
CA VAL A 229 11.31 13.79 6.70
C VAL A 229 11.32 14.42 8.07
N LEU A 230 12.26 15.35 8.33
CA LEU A 230 12.37 16.06 9.60
C LEU A 230 11.12 16.90 9.90
N ASP A 231 10.63 17.68 8.93
CA ASP A 231 9.42 18.51 9.06
C ASP A 231 8.18 17.67 9.41
N VAL A 232 8.00 16.50 8.77
CA VAL A 232 6.90 15.60 9.07
C VAL A 232 7.02 15.02 10.46
N LEU A 233 8.23 14.60 10.88
CA LEU A 233 8.48 14.06 12.22
C LEU A 233 8.25 15.12 13.32
N GLU A 234 8.66 16.37 13.11
CA GLU A 234 8.40 17.48 14.02
C GLU A 234 6.90 17.75 14.19
N SER A 235 6.11 17.56 13.15
CA SER A 235 4.66 17.78 13.19
C SER A 235 3.91 16.80 14.10
N ILE A 236 4.52 15.66 14.47
CA ILE A 236 3.90 14.66 15.38
C ILE A 236 3.77 15.21 16.81
N ASN A 237 4.61 16.16 17.19
CA ASN A 237 4.68 16.71 18.55
C ASN A 237 3.87 18.01 18.73
N GLN A 238 3.17 18.48 17.72
CA GLN A 238 2.33 19.68 17.72
C GLN A 238 0.84 19.30 17.89
#